data_af9abd7c5c2b026d0d2c8988b8ba94f3
#
_entry.id   af9abd7c5c2b026d0d2c8988b8ba94f3
#
_cell.length_a   1.000
_cell.length_b   1.000
_cell.length_c   1.000
_cell.angle_alpha   90.00
_cell.angle_beta   90.00
_cell.angle_gamma   90.00
#
_symmetry.space_group_name_H-M   'P 1'
#
loop_
_entity.id
_entity.type
_entity.pdbx_description
1 polymer ?
#
loop_
_entity_poly.entity_id
_entity_poly.type
_entity_poly.pdbx_seq_one_letter_code
_entity_poly.pdbx_strand_id
1 'polypeptide(L)'
;MSDEIKQSFQERLARYQSAINLGVPDRIPISAGSNFFAEVYAGNTKQEFLYNSDQWIESDRKFVNDFPEVDNLRSGRLWAPLMDAVGWNLYKIPGRDVPPDVPFQFIEGERMKSDEYDLLIKNPAEYIFERVLPRVFNDFKERGSMRSYMAFLKGGIAAVMMGDLMKNRALHLEKNLGMPLPMTGGMLAPFDYFADGLRGLNGIMIDIFKQPDKVTEACDAIISDIVNAALATADPLRRYPIFMPLHRGWPSFKKAMMMLIDAGYTLRVYLEGDWGPNWHHFREMPKGKLILDIDGPGDIFKAKEEVGDWQCIAGGMPDSTLILGTPDDVRKRVKMLCSTLGKDGGYIINGGNGIPYDTRPENYRAMIDAVLEYGRYKDTIDFEPQINPNPPEGWEPPPKTVITPWEVKLKELGDITGDEQIIRSGWEKLEHMAFNWLCTWLW
;
A
#
# COMPACT_ATOMS: atom_id res chain seq x y z
N MET A 1 -11.89 1.84 24.94
CA MET A 1 -12.08 0.51 24.33
C MET A 1 -12.63 -0.40 25.40
N SER A 2 -13.78 -1.05 25.14
CA SER A 2 -14.32 -2.06 26.07
C SER A 2 -13.42 -3.29 26.06
N ASP A 3 -13.51 -4.14 27.10
CA ASP A 3 -12.71 -5.37 27.18
C ASP A 3 -13.03 -6.33 26.04
N GLU A 4 -14.29 -6.42 25.61
CA GLU A 4 -14.71 -7.22 24.45
C GLU A 4 -14.06 -6.76 23.14
N ILE A 5 -14.05 -5.45 22.87
CA ILE A 5 -13.40 -4.90 21.67
C ILE A 5 -11.90 -5.13 21.70
N LYS A 6 -11.29 -5.00 22.88
CA LYS A 6 -9.86 -5.26 23.07
C LYS A 6 -9.53 -6.71 22.81
N GLN A 7 -10.31 -7.63 23.36
CA GLN A 7 -10.14 -9.05 23.16
C GLN A 7 -10.31 -9.43 21.68
N SER A 8 -11.37 -8.96 21.03
CA SER A 8 -11.62 -9.17 19.61
C SER A 8 -10.47 -8.66 18.72
N PHE A 9 -9.94 -7.49 19.03
CA PHE A 9 -8.76 -6.95 18.33
C PHE A 9 -7.53 -7.85 18.49
N GLN A 10 -7.24 -8.30 19.73
CA GLN A 10 -6.09 -9.15 20.02
C GLN A 10 -6.20 -10.53 19.32
N GLU A 11 -7.37 -11.17 19.34
CA GLU A 11 -7.60 -12.43 18.68
C GLU A 11 -7.43 -12.35 17.15
N ARG A 12 -8.00 -11.30 16.51
CA ARG A 12 -7.83 -11.04 15.08
C ARG A 12 -6.38 -10.78 14.70
N LEU A 13 -5.70 -9.94 15.49
CA LEU A 13 -4.30 -9.62 15.23
C LEU A 13 -3.40 -10.86 15.42
N ALA A 14 -3.64 -11.66 16.48
CA ALA A 14 -2.93 -12.91 16.74
C ALA A 14 -3.11 -13.90 15.59
N ARG A 15 -4.34 -14.07 15.12
CA ARG A 15 -4.67 -14.95 13.99
C ARG A 15 -3.93 -14.53 12.71
N TYR A 16 -3.98 -13.23 12.41
CA TYR A 16 -3.34 -12.68 11.23
C TYR A 16 -1.81 -12.82 11.30
N GLN A 17 -1.19 -12.42 12.40
CA GLN A 17 0.26 -12.51 12.58
C GLN A 17 0.76 -13.97 12.69
N SER A 18 -0.01 -14.87 13.29
CA SER A 18 0.32 -16.31 13.31
C SER A 18 0.46 -16.86 11.90
N ALA A 19 -0.48 -16.55 10.99
CA ALA A 19 -0.38 -16.98 9.60
C ALA A 19 0.81 -16.34 8.87
N ILE A 20 1.11 -15.06 9.10
CA ILE A 20 2.30 -14.38 8.53
C ILE A 20 3.59 -15.09 8.97
N ASN A 21 3.68 -15.50 10.22
CA ASN A 21 4.83 -16.22 10.77
C ASN A 21 4.83 -17.73 10.43
N LEU A 22 4.07 -18.15 9.43
CA LEU A 22 3.93 -19.54 8.95
C LEU A 22 3.40 -20.50 10.01
N GLY A 23 2.70 -19.97 11.02
CA GLY A 23 2.06 -20.74 12.06
C GLY A 23 0.65 -21.20 11.67
N VAL A 24 0.07 -22.01 12.56
CA VAL A 24 -1.29 -22.53 12.45
C VAL A 24 -2.16 -21.84 13.52
N PRO A 25 -2.97 -20.83 13.14
CA PRO A 25 -3.91 -20.17 14.07
C PRO A 25 -5.09 -21.08 14.43
N ASP A 26 -6.15 -20.54 15.03
CA ASP A 26 -7.41 -21.28 15.25
C ASP A 26 -8.13 -21.58 13.93
N ARG A 27 -8.11 -20.66 12.99
CA ARG A 27 -8.64 -20.82 11.63
C ARG A 27 -7.85 -19.99 10.61
N ILE A 28 -8.09 -20.22 9.34
CA ILE A 28 -7.56 -19.40 8.25
C ILE A 28 -8.05 -17.98 8.42
N PRO A 29 -7.14 -16.95 8.44
CA PRO A 29 -7.53 -15.55 8.47
C PRO A 29 -8.28 -15.13 7.21
N ILE A 30 -9.34 -14.33 7.39
CA ILE A 30 -10.13 -13.72 6.31
C ILE A 30 -9.74 -12.25 6.21
N SER A 31 -8.99 -11.88 5.17
CA SER A 31 -8.55 -10.51 4.95
C SER A 31 -9.56 -9.77 4.07
N ALA A 32 -10.18 -8.73 4.62
CA ALA A 32 -11.11 -7.87 3.90
C ALA A 32 -10.41 -6.60 3.36
N GLY A 33 -9.39 -6.79 2.54
CA GLY A 33 -8.94 -5.70 1.67
C GLY A 33 -10.11 -5.30 0.78
N SER A 34 -10.52 -4.04 0.78
CA SER A 34 -11.67 -3.60 0.01
C SER A 34 -11.31 -2.43 -0.90
N ASN A 35 -11.62 -2.59 -2.20
CA ASN A 35 -11.62 -1.50 -3.16
C ASN A 35 -13.09 -1.09 -3.40
N PHE A 36 -13.65 -0.24 -2.56
CA PHE A 36 -15.03 0.26 -2.59
C PHE A 36 -16.14 -0.74 -2.18
N PHE A 37 -15.86 -2.01 -1.91
CA PHE A 37 -16.93 -2.96 -1.60
C PHE A 37 -17.71 -2.56 -0.33
N ALA A 38 -17.03 -2.21 0.75
CA ALA A 38 -17.68 -1.81 2.00
C ALA A 38 -18.57 -0.58 1.81
N GLU A 39 -18.14 0.37 0.99
CA GLU A 39 -18.85 1.61 0.70
C GLU A 39 -20.07 1.37 -0.22
N VAL A 40 -19.89 0.58 -1.28
CA VAL A 40 -21.00 0.19 -2.17
C VAL A 40 -22.03 -0.65 -1.41
N TYR A 41 -21.58 -1.57 -0.57
CA TYR A 41 -22.43 -2.36 0.33
C TYR A 41 -23.23 -1.48 1.31
N ALA A 42 -22.64 -0.38 1.76
CA ALA A 42 -23.32 0.61 2.59
C ALA A 42 -24.30 1.52 1.82
N GLY A 43 -24.33 1.42 0.49
CA GLY A 43 -25.22 2.17 -0.40
C GLY A 43 -24.64 3.47 -0.95
N ASN A 44 -23.33 3.69 -0.83
CA ASN A 44 -22.65 4.86 -1.36
C ASN A 44 -22.20 4.68 -2.79
N THR A 45 -22.25 5.76 -3.57
CA THR A 45 -21.58 5.84 -4.87
C THR A 45 -20.06 5.94 -4.69
N LYS A 46 -19.29 5.63 -5.73
CA LYS A 46 -17.84 5.80 -5.70
C LYS A 46 -17.41 7.26 -5.64
N GLN A 47 -18.24 8.18 -6.17
CA GLN A 47 -18.06 9.62 -6.01
C GLN A 47 -18.20 10.04 -4.54
N GLU A 48 -19.30 9.67 -3.89
CA GLU A 48 -19.53 9.98 -2.47
C GLU A 48 -18.39 9.48 -1.61
N PHE A 49 -17.93 8.26 -1.86
CA PHE A 49 -16.80 7.70 -1.14
C PHE A 49 -15.51 8.53 -1.30
N LEU A 50 -15.19 9.02 -2.49
CA LEU A 50 -13.96 9.79 -2.72
C LEU A 50 -14.02 11.22 -2.19
N TYR A 51 -15.23 11.82 -2.09
CA TYR A 51 -15.41 13.21 -1.70
C TYR A 51 -15.91 13.40 -0.26
N ASN A 52 -16.73 12.46 0.25
CA ASN A 52 -17.37 12.57 1.56
C ASN A 52 -16.74 11.59 2.57
N SER A 53 -15.71 12.06 3.26
CA SER A 53 -14.99 11.27 4.28
C SER A 53 -15.84 10.90 5.50
N ASP A 54 -16.93 11.61 5.77
CA ASP A 54 -17.80 11.32 6.92
C ASP A 54 -18.51 9.97 6.76
N GLN A 55 -18.73 9.53 5.53
CA GLN A 55 -19.34 8.24 5.23
C GLN A 55 -18.40 7.04 5.41
N TRP A 56 -17.09 7.24 5.47
CA TRP A 56 -16.13 6.14 5.61
C TRP A 56 -16.35 5.34 6.90
N ILE A 57 -16.55 6.03 8.01
CA ILE A 57 -16.76 5.42 9.33
C ILE A 57 -18.07 4.63 9.38
N GLU A 58 -19.14 5.19 8.79
CA GLU A 58 -20.45 4.51 8.76
C GLU A 58 -20.40 3.27 7.84
N SER A 59 -19.73 3.35 6.70
CA SER A 59 -19.53 2.21 5.80
C SER A 59 -18.73 1.09 6.49
N ASP A 60 -17.64 1.44 7.19
CA ASP A 60 -16.84 0.49 7.96
C ASP A 60 -17.65 -0.17 9.07
N ARG A 61 -18.44 0.62 9.82
CA ARG A 61 -19.30 0.12 10.90
C ARG A 61 -20.34 -0.86 10.35
N LYS A 62 -21.04 -0.50 9.28
CA LYS A 62 -22.02 -1.39 8.65
C LYS A 62 -21.36 -2.68 8.18
N PHE A 63 -20.23 -2.58 7.48
CA PHE A 63 -19.52 -3.73 6.98
C PHE A 63 -19.08 -4.67 8.11
N VAL A 64 -18.47 -4.15 9.17
CA VAL A 64 -17.98 -4.97 10.30
C VAL A 64 -19.13 -5.59 11.09
N ASN A 65 -20.25 -4.88 11.24
CA ASN A 65 -21.43 -5.43 11.92
C ASN A 65 -22.08 -6.57 11.14
N ASP A 66 -22.11 -6.49 9.81
CA ASP A 66 -22.75 -7.49 8.95
C ASP A 66 -21.79 -8.66 8.63
N PHE A 67 -20.46 -8.44 8.75
CA PHE A 67 -19.41 -9.45 8.52
C PHE A 67 -18.39 -9.47 9.68
N PRO A 68 -18.84 -9.78 10.91
CA PRO A 68 -17.99 -9.68 12.11
C PRO A 68 -16.85 -10.72 12.15
N GLU A 69 -16.87 -11.73 11.29
CA GLU A 69 -15.88 -12.80 11.27
C GLU A 69 -14.61 -12.46 10.49
N VAL A 70 -14.57 -11.33 9.75
CA VAL A 70 -13.37 -10.87 9.06
C VAL A 70 -12.29 -10.45 10.06
N ASP A 71 -11.03 -10.63 9.70
CA ASP A 71 -9.91 -10.43 10.62
C ASP A 71 -9.23 -9.07 10.48
N ASN A 72 -9.41 -8.40 9.36
CA ASN A 72 -8.87 -7.06 9.14
C ASN A 72 -9.66 -6.31 8.07
N LEU A 73 -9.56 -4.98 8.08
CA LEU A 73 -10.17 -4.10 7.08
C LEU A 73 -9.21 -2.97 6.72
N ARG A 74 -9.08 -2.66 5.42
CA ARG A 74 -8.20 -1.61 4.91
C ARG A 74 -8.73 -0.21 5.26
N SER A 75 -7.87 0.64 5.83
CA SER A 75 -8.21 2.04 6.16
C SER A 75 -7.78 3.06 5.10
N GLY A 76 -6.75 2.75 4.30
CA GLY A 76 -6.21 3.69 3.30
C GLY A 76 -7.17 3.89 2.12
N ARG A 77 -7.35 5.15 1.70
CA ARG A 77 -8.22 5.53 0.58
C ARG A 77 -7.64 6.74 -0.17
N LEU A 78 -8.06 6.90 -1.40
CA LEU A 78 -7.87 8.15 -2.14
C LEU A 78 -8.88 9.19 -1.65
N TRP A 79 -8.50 10.46 -1.66
CA TRP A 79 -9.36 11.58 -1.28
C TRP A 79 -9.33 12.64 -2.39
N ALA A 80 -10.44 12.71 -3.14
CA ALA A 80 -10.52 13.53 -4.33
C ALA A 80 -10.29 15.04 -4.11
N PRO A 81 -10.70 15.66 -2.97
CA PRO A 81 -10.40 17.07 -2.73
C PRO A 81 -8.91 17.42 -2.76
N LEU A 82 -8.02 16.49 -2.37
CA LEU A 82 -6.60 16.72 -2.51
C LEU A 82 -6.16 16.71 -3.97
N MET A 83 -6.71 15.78 -4.78
CA MET A 83 -6.43 15.71 -6.22
C MET A 83 -6.89 16.98 -6.94
N ASP A 84 -8.03 17.51 -6.54
CA ASP A 84 -8.58 18.75 -7.08
C ASP A 84 -7.74 19.98 -6.67
N ALA A 85 -7.19 19.99 -5.45
CA ALA A 85 -6.40 21.09 -4.93
C ALA A 85 -5.11 21.35 -5.73
N VAL A 86 -4.54 20.32 -6.38
CA VAL A 86 -3.31 20.40 -7.18
C VAL A 86 -3.54 20.23 -8.69
N GLY A 87 -4.78 20.00 -9.10
CA GLY A 87 -5.11 19.69 -10.50
C GLY A 87 -4.45 18.43 -11.00
N TRP A 88 -4.55 17.34 -10.21
CA TRP A 88 -3.92 16.07 -10.54
C TRP A 88 -4.52 15.42 -11.77
N ASN A 89 -3.68 15.08 -12.75
CA ASN A 89 -4.10 14.57 -14.05
C ASN A 89 -3.75 13.08 -14.30
N LEU A 90 -3.32 12.35 -13.26
CA LEU A 90 -3.04 10.92 -13.38
C LEU A 90 -4.29 10.04 -13.33
N TYR A 91 -5.41 10.57 -12.86
CA TYR A 91 -6.64 9.81 -12.68
C TYR A 91 -7.86 10.53 -13.24
N LYS A 92 -8.78 9.74 -13.80
CA LYS A 92 -10.17 10.16 -13.99
C LYS A 92 -10.96 9.83 -12.74
N ILE A 93 -11.65 10.82 -12.19
CA ILE A 93 -12.33 10.73 -10.90
C ILE A 93 -13.84 10.56 -11.09
N PRO A 94 -14.49 9.61 -10.35
CA PRO A 94 -15.93 9.43 -10.31
C PRO A 94 -16.69 10.73 -10.02
N GLY A 95 -17.73 11.00 -10.78
CA GLY A 95 -18.56 12.20 -10.64
C GLY A 95 -17.92 13.49 -11.16
N ARG A 96 -16.65 13.46 -11.55
CA ARG A 96 -15.92 14.58 -12.17
C ARG A 96 -15.60 14.27 -13.63
N ASP A 97 -14.86 13.20 -13.89
CA ASP A 97 -14.34 12.82 -15.20
C ASP A 97 -15.04 11.58 -15.79
N VAL A 98 -15.65 10.77 -14.92
CA VAL A 98 -16.43 9.57 -15.25
C VAL A 98 -17.70 9.56 -14.40
N PRO A 99 -18.75 8.76 -14.77
CA PRO A 99 -19.98 8.67 -13.98
C PRO A 99 -19.74 8.34 -12.50
N PRO A 100 -20.66 8.73 -11.58
CA PRO A 100 -20.47 8.59 -10.13
C PRO A 100 -20.19 7.16 -9.63
N ASP A 101 -20.72 6.15 -10.33
CA ASP A 101 -20.59 4.73 -9.98
C ASP A 101 -19.49 4.00 -10.74
N VAL A 102 -18.75 4.70 -11.59
CA VAL A 102 -17.58 4.15 -12.27
C VAL A 102 -16.35 4.33 -11.40
N PRO A 103 -15.47 3.33 -11.19
CA PRO A 103 -14.25 3.49 -10.44
C PRO A 103 -13.32 4.54 -11.07
N PHE A 104 -12.46 5.15 -10.25
CA PHE A 104 -11.40 5.98 -10.78
C PHE A 104 -10.53 5.18 -11.76
N GLN A 105 -9.99 5.86 -12.76
CA GLN A 105 -9.18 5.23 -13.81
C GLN A 105 -7.82 5.91 -13.87
N PHE A 106 -6.75 5.12 -13.79
CA PHE A 106 -5.40 5.62 -14.00
C PHE A 106 -5.20 5.98 -15.48
N ILE A 107 -4.52 7.11 -15.70
CA ILE A 107 -4.18 7.61 -17.05
C ILE A 107 -2.70 7.32 -17.30
N GLU A 108 -2.44 6.27 -18.04
CA GLU A 108 -1.10 5.93 -18.48
C GLU A 108 -0.53 7.01 -19.42
N GLY A 109 0.78 7.25 -19.33
CA GLY A 109 1.44 8.24 -20.18
C GLY A 109 2.91 8.41 -19.89
N GLU A 110 3.64 8.97 -20.88
CA GLU A 110 5.03 9.32 -20.75
C GLU A 110 5.17 10.68 -20.03
N ARG A 111 5.73 10.70 -18.85
CA ARG A 111 5.98 11.90 -18.01
C ARG A 111 7.47 12.19 -17.84
N MET A 112 8.33 11.26 -18.21
CA MET A 112 9.78 11.36 -18.27
C MET A 112 10.24 11.01 -19.68
N LYS A 113 11.19 11.74 -20.24
CA LYS A 113 11.78 11.46 -21.55
C LYS A 113 12.97 10.50 -21.44
N SER A 114 13.27 9.77 -22.52
CA SER A 114 14.37 8.79 -22.54
C SER A 114 15.77 9.40 -22.37
N ASP A 115 15.92 10.67 -22.60
CA ASP A 115 17.19 11.43 -22.44
C ASP A 115 17.29 12.15 -21.09
N GLU A 116 16.33 11.96 -20.19
CA GLU A 116 16.29 12.62 -18.88
C GLU A 116 16.82 11.76 -17.71
N TYR A 117 17.24 10.51 -17.95
CA TYR A 117 17.75 9.63 -16.89
C TYR A 117 18.90 10.24 -16.09
N ASP A 118 19.87 10.84 -16.77
CA ASP A 118 21.05 11.45 -16.12
C ASP A 118 20.66 12.62 -15.19
N LEU A 119 19.59 13.35 -15.50
CA LEU A 119 19.06 14.41 -14.64
C LEU A 119 18.46 13.83 -13.35
N LEU A 120 17.67 12.77 -13.48
CA LEU A 120 17.06 12.09 -12.34
C LEU A 120 18.13 11.43 -11.47
N ILE A 121 19.07 10.68 -12.05
CA ILE A 121 20.15 10.00 -11.32
C ILE A 121 21.00 10.99 -10.53
N LYS A 122 21.29 12.15 -11.12
CA LYS A 122 22.09 13.20 -10.48
C LYS A 122 21.41 13.82 -9.26
N ASN A 123 20.10 14.10 -9.35
CA ASN A 123 19.32 14.68 -8.27
C ASN A 123 17.82 14.37 -8.46
N PRO A 124 17.32 13.25 -7.90
CA PRO A 124 15.92 12.85 -8.03
C PRO A 124 14.94 13.94 -7.56
N ALA A 125 15.23 14.61 -6.44
CA ALA A 125 14.37 15.66 -5.89
C ALA A 125 14.20 16.83 -6.86
N GLU A 126 15.31 17.37 -7.36
CA GLU A 126 15.30 18.49 -8.32
C GLU A 126 14.58 18.08 -9.60
N TYR A 127 14.85 16.87 -10.10
CA TYR A 127 14.21 16.35 -11.31
C TYR A 127 12.68 16.23 -11.15
N ILE A 128 12.22 15.66 -10.05
CA ILE A 128 10.79 15.52 -9.76
C ILE A 128 10.15 16.90 -9.68
N PHE A 129 10.73 17.81 -8.90
CA PHE A 129 10.20 19.16 -8.71
C PHE A 129 10.18 19.96 -10.00
N GLU A 130 11.28 19.91 -10.76
CA GLU A 130 11.49 20.74 -11.94
C GLU A 130 10.77 20.21 -13.20
N ARG A 131 10.64 18.91 -13.34
CA ARG A 131 10.18 18.26 -14.57
C ARG A 131 8.89 17.49 -14.42
N VAL A 132 8.76 16.70 -13.35
CA VAL A 132 7.63 15.76 -13.23
C VAL A 132 6.40 16.48 -12.72
N LEU A 133 6.48 17.24 -11.63
CA LEU A 133 5.31 17.89 -11.04
C LEU A 133 4.54 18.78 -12.03
N PRO A 134 5.18 19.62 -12.87
CA PRO A 134 4.45 20.41 -13.88
C PRO A 134 3.77 19.55 -14.96
N ARG A 135 4.21 18.30 -15.15
CA ARG A 135 3.61 17.37 -16.12
C ARG A 135 2.44 16.58 -15.53
N VAL A 136 2.47 16.34 -14.22
CA VAL A 136 1.48 15.56 -13.48
C VAL A 136 0.36 16.41 -12.88
N PHE A 137 0.69 17.62 -12.43
CA PHE A 137 -0.26 18.54 -11.80
C PHE A 137 -0.50 19.78 -12.65
N ASN A 138 -1.72 19.95 -13.13
CA ASN A 138 -2.07 21.06 -14.02
C ASN A 138 -1.84 22.43 -13.38
N ASP A 139 -2.00 22.54 -12.05
CA ASP A 139 -1.87 23.80 -11.35
C ASP A 139 -0.43 24.21 -11.08
N PHE A 140 0.55 23.33 -11.37
CA PHE A 140 1.98 23.63 -11.30
C PHE A 140 2.63 23.96 -12.66
N LYS A 141 1.87 23.90 -13.76
CA LYS A 141 2.41 24.13 -15.11
C LYS A 141 3.04 25.52 -15.29
N GLU A 142 2.43 26.54 -14.70
CA GLU A 142 2.91 27.92 -14.76
C GLU A 142 3.62 28.27 -13.44
N ARG A 143 4.95 28.12 -13.45
CA ARG A 143 5.78 28.38 -12.28
C ARG A 143 5.75 29.86 -11.88
N GLY A 144 5.79 30.11 -10.56
CA GLY A 144 5.77 31.45 -10.03
C GLY A 144 4.43 32.18 -10.17
N SER A 145 3.42 31.55 -10.75
CA SER A 145 2.08 32.13 -10.81
C SER A 145 1.37 32.04 -9.45
N MET A 146 0.42 32.92 -9.19
CA MET A 146 -0.43 32.85 -8.02
C MET A 146 -1.17 31.49 -7.94
N ARG A 147 -1.54 30.92 -9.09
CA ARG A 147 -2.20 29.62 -9.18
C ARG A 147 -1.30 28.51 -8.63
N SER A 148 -0.02 28.48 -9.03
CA SER A 148 0.93 27.45 -8.56
C SER A 148 1.22 27.58 -7.06
N TYR A 149 1.38 28.80 -6.53
CA TYR A 149 1.57 29.02 -5.10
C TYR A 149 0.34 28.60 -4.28
N MET A 150 -0.86 28.95 -4.75
CA MET A 150 -2.11 28.57 -4.08
C MET A 150 -2.39 27.07 -4.17
N ALA A 151 -2.02 26.42 -5.27
CA ALA A 151 -2.13 24.97 -5.41
C ALA A 151 -1.17 24.26 -4.44
N PHE A 152 0.06 24.74 -4.31
CA PHE A 152 1.03 24.22 -3.36
C PHE A 152 0.52 24.35 -1.91
N LEU A 153 0.04 25.51 -1.53
CA LEU A 153 -0.53 25.76 -0.19
C LEU A 153 -1.73 24.87 0.08
N LYS A 154 -2.71 24.83 -0.82
CA LYS A 154 -3.93 24.01 -0.68
C LYS A 154 -3.60 22.53 -0.67
N GLY A 155 -2.69 22.08 -1.53
CA GLY A 155 -2.24 20.70 -1.58
C GLY A 155 -1.59 20.26 -0.28
N GLY A 156 -0.70 21.09 0.31
CA GLY A 156 -0.10 20.84 1.61
C GLY A 156 -1.13 20.72 2.75
N ILE A 157 -2.09 21.66 2.80
CA ILE A 157 -3.21 21.62 3.75
C ILE A 157 -4.04 20.34 3.56
N ALA A 158 -4.40 20.03 2.31
CA ALA A 158 -5.19 18.85 2.00
C ALA A 158 -4.46 17.54 2.33
N ALA A 159 -3.14 17.48 2.14
CA ALA A 159 -2.32 16.32 2.52
C ALA A 159 -2.33 16.08 4.04
N VAL A 160 -2.21 17.14 4.84
CA VAL A 160 -2.32 17.04 6.31
C VAL A 160 -3.72 16.57 6.71
N MET A 161 -4.77 17.16 6.14
CA MET A 161 -6.16 16.75 6.41
C MET A 161 -6.40 15.28 6.04
N MET A 162 -5.90 14.83 4.89
CA MET A 162 -6.02 13.42 4.49
C MET A 162 -5.29 12.49 5.47
N GLY A 163 -4.09 12.87 5.92
CA GLY A 163 -3.35 12.12 6.94
C GLY A 163 -4.15 11.97 8.24
N ASP A 164 -4.78 13.03 8.71
CA ASP A 164 -5.65 13.00 9.90
C ASP A 164 -6.92 12.15 9.67
N LEU A 165 -7.56 12.24 8.51
CA LEU A 165 -8.70 11.40 8.14
C LEU A 165 -8.34 9.91 8.17
N MET A 166 -7.22 9.53 7.55
CA MET A 166 -6.75 8.13 7.54
C MET A 166 -6.41 7.63 8.94
N LYS A 167 -5.72 8.44 9.74
CA LYS A 167 -5.40 8.13 11.13
C LYS A 167 -6.65 7.96 11.99
N ASN A 168 -7.62 8.85 11.88
CA ASN A 168 -8.87 8.79 12.63
C ASN A 168 -9.68 7.54 12.25
N ARG A 169 -9.73 7.20 10.96
CA ARG A 169 -10.37 5.97 10.48
C ARG A 169 -9.68 4.73 11.03
N ALA A 170 -8.35 4.66 10.96
CA ALA A 170 -7.58 3.54 11.52
C ALA A 170 -7.84 3.38 13.03
N LEU A 171 -7.80 4.48 13.79
CA LEU A 171 -8.12 4.46 15.21
C LEU A 171 -9.57 4.03 15.48
N HIS A 172 -10.52 4.42 14.64
CA HIS A 172 -11.92 3.98 14.76
C HIS A 172 -12.03 2.45 14.55
N LEU A 173 -11.41 1.92 13.50
CA LEU A 173 -11.37 0.48 13.24
C LEU A 173 -10.81 -0.28 14.44
N GLU A 174 -9.65 0.12 14.94
CA GLU A 174 -8.99 -0.56 16.06
C GLU A 174 -9.75 -0.43 17.38
N LYS A 175 -10.12 0.81 17.77
CA LYS A 175 -10.61 1.10 19.13
C LYS A 175 -12.13 0.95 19.29
N ASN A 176 -12.91 1.09 18.21
CA ASN A 176 -14.37 1.04 18.28
C ASN A 176 -14.93 -0.24 17.68
N LEU A 177 -14.23 -0.86 16.70
CA LEU A 177 -14.69 -2.06 16.01
C LEU A 177 -13.81 -3.28 16.28
N GLY A 178 -12.70 -3.12 17.02
CA GLY A 178 -11.75 -4.20 17.30
C GLY A 178 -11.17 -4.83 16.02
N MET A 179 -10.99 -4.00 14.98
CA MET A 179 -10.61 -4.44 13.64
C MET A 179 -9.17 -4.02 13.33
N PRO A 180 -8.21 -4.98 13.21
CA PRO A 180 -6.86 -4.70 12.73
C PRO A 180 -6.83 -4.21 11.28
N LEU A 181 -5.71 -3.62 10.88
CA LEU A 181 -5.44 -3.29 9.49
C LEU A 181 -4.71 -4.45 8.79
N PRO A 182 -4.96 -4.71 7.51
CA PRO A 182 -4.22 -5.70 6.74
C PRO A 182 -2.81 -5.25 6.39
N MET A 183 -2.56 -3.94 6.39
CA MET A 183 -1.30 -3.31 6.02
C MET A 183 -1.31 -1.82 6.35
N THR A 184 -0.14 -1.22 6.45
CA THR A 184 0.08 0.23 6.61
C THR A 184 1.28 0.65 5.79
N GLY A 185 1.38 1.93 5.46
CA GLY A 185 2.41 2.39 4.54
C GLY A 185 2.28 1.77 3.16
N GLY A 186 3.17 2.13 2.28
CA GLY A 186 3.23 1.53 0.96
C GLY A 186 4.25 2.19 0.05
N MET A 187 4.74 1.43 -0.91
CA MET A 187 5.56 1.92 -2.01
C MET A 187 5.39 0.99 -3.22
N LEU A 188 5.60 1.50 -4.42
CA LEU A 188 5.78 0.66 -5.61
C LEU A 188 7.20 0.09 -5.68
N ALA A 189 7.37 -0.97 -6.44
CA ALA A 189 8.70 -1.39 -6.84
C ALA A 189 9.41 -0.27 -7.65
N PRO A 190 10.73 -0.05 -7.45
CA PRO A 190 11.43 1.03 -8.15
C PRO A 190 11.24 1.02 -9.68
N PHE A 191 11.25 -0.15 -10.30
CA PHE A 191 11.02 -0.27 -11.74
C PHE A 191 9.57 0.09 -12.13
N ASP A 192 8.59 -0.31 -11.33
CA ASP A 192 7.18 0.01 -11.58
C ASP A 192 6.91 1.52 -11.43
N TYR A 193 7.69 2.21 -10.57
CA TYR A 193 7.68 3.66 -10.49
C TYR A 193 7.96 4.32 -11.84
N PHE A 194 8.94 3.79 -12.60
CA PHE A 194 9.23 4.26 -13.95
C PHE A 194 8.18 3.79 -14.96
N ALA A 195 7.74 2.53 -14.86
CA ALA A 195 6.79 1.96 -15.81
C ALA A 195 5.42 2.66 -15.76
N ASP A 196 4.90 2.89 -14.58
CA ASP A 196 3.54 3.42 -14.41
C ASP A 196 3.54 4.95 -14.29
N GLY A 197 4.44 5.52 -13.48
CA GLY A 197 4.43 6.94 -13.13
C GLY A 197 5.24 7.86 -14.05
N LEU A 198 6.36 7.43 -14.59
CA LEU A 198 7.34 8.27 -15.27
C LEU A 198 7.47 8.00 -16.77
N ARG A 199 8.11 6.86 -17.14
CA ARG A 199 8.39 6.54 -18.55
C ARG A 199 7.18 6.05 -19.33
N GLY A 200 6.18 5.51 -18.61
CA GLY A 200 5.13 4.70 -19.21
C GLY A 200 5.64 3.32 -19.65
N LEU A 201 4.75 2.34 -19.72
CA LEU A 201 5.11 0.95 -20.01
C LEU A 201 5.87 0.81 -21.33
N ASN A 202 5.39 1.42 -22.41
CA ASN A 202 6.07 1.34 -23.71
C ASN A 202 7.48 1.96 -23.69
N GLY A 203 7.62 3.09 -23.00
CA GLY A 203 8.92 3.80 -22.88
C GLY A 203 9.94 2.97 -22.15
N ILE A 204 9.60 2.45 -20.95
CA ILE A 204 10.52 1.68 -20.14
C ILE A 204 10.91 0.35 -20.79
N MET A 205 9.97 -0.31 -21.47
CA MET A 205 10.24 -1.55 -22.20
C MET A 205 11.25 -1.37 -23.34
N ILE A 206 11.28 -0.20 -23.97
CA ILE A 206 12.29 0.15 -24.95
C ILE A 206 13.63 0.46 -24.27
N ASP A 207 13.58 1.18 -23.14
CA ASP A 207 14.79 1.65 -22.44
C ASP A 207 15.59 0.51 -21.83
N ILE A 208 14.98 -0.58 -21.35
CA ILE A 208 15.69 -1.76 -20.84
C ILE A 208 16.53 -2.47 -21.91
N PHE A 209 16.24 -2.26 -23.20
CA PHE A 209 17.07 -2.77 -24.32
C PHE A 209 18.10 -1.75 -24.78
N LYS A 210 17.76 -0.45 -24.76
CA LYS A 210 18.64 0.59 -25.32
C LYS A 210 19.64 1.14 -24.30
N GLN A 211 19.26 1.20 -23.03
CA GLN A 211 20.07 1.83 -21.97
C GLN A 211 19.83 1.15 -20.60
N PRO A 212 20.02 -0.19 -20.48
CA PRO A 212 19.69 -0.96 -19.27
C PRO A 212 20.41 -0.45 -18.02
N ASP A 213 21.67 -0.03 -18.15
CA ASP A 213 22.46 0.49 -17.03
C ASP A 213 21.83 1.75 -16.44
N LYS A 214 21.38 2.70 -17.28
CA LYS A 214 20.71 3.91 -16.83
C LYS A 214 19.39 3.63 -16.16
N VAL A 215 18.62 2.65 -16.65
CA VAL A 215 17.38 2.23 -15.98
C VAL A 215 17.69 1.68 -14.59
N THR A 216 18.71 0.85 -14.46
CA THR A 216 19.12 0.30 -13.17
C THR A 216 19.61 1.37 -12.21
N GLU A 217 20.50 2.26 -12.66
CA GLU A 217 21.00 3.38 -11.86
C GLU A 217 19.89 4.32 -11.41
N ALA A 218 18.92 4.61 -12.26
CA ALA A 218 17.77 5.43 -11.92
C ALA A 218 16.86 4.75 -10.89
N CYS A 219 16.59 3.45 -11.04
CA CYS A 219 15.87 2.68 -10.02
C CYS A 219 16.58 2.74 -8.67
N ASP A 220 17.89 2.56 -8.65
CA ASP A 220 18.67 2.63 -7.41
C ASP A 220 18.70 4.03 -6.79
N ALA A 221 18.71 5.08 -7.60
CA ALA A 221 18.75 6.46 -7.14
C ALA A 221 17.51 6.89 -6.32
N ILE A 222 16.33 6.29 -6.60
CA ILE A 222 15.08 6.65 -5.90
C ILE A 222 14.77 5.76 -4.69
N ILE A 223 15.53 4.69 -4.43
CA ILE A 223 15.20 3.71 -3.38
C ILE A 223 15.06 4.36 -2.00
N SER A 224 16.00 5.22 -1.61
CA SER A 224 15.97 5.87 -0.30
C SER A 224 14.71 6.72 -0.12
N ASP A 225 14.28 7.42 -1.15
CA ASP A 225 13.11 8.30 -1.10
C ASP A 225 11.81 7.52 -0.96
N ILE A 226 11.62 6.48 -1.77
CA ILE A 226 10.40 5.65 -1.71
C ILE A 226 10.34 4.83 -0.42
N VAL A 227 11.48 4.34 0.10
CA VAL A 227 11.54 3.66 1.39
C VAL A 227 11.21 4.62 2.54
N ASN A 228 11.76 5.84 2.53
CA ASN A 228 11.41 6.87 3.52
C ASN A 228 9.91 7.22 3.49
N ALA A 229 9.31 7.34 2.30
CA ALA A 229 7.87 7.60 2.16
C ALA A 229 7.03 6.44 2.72
N ALA A 230 7.42 5.18 2.47
CA ALA A 230 6.76 4.00 3.04
C ALA A 230 6.87 3.98 4.57
N LEU A 231 8.05 4.25 5.13
CA LEU A 231 8.28 4.30 6.58
C LEU A 231 7.50 5.43 7.27
N ALA A 232 7.35 6.58 6.61
CA ALA A 232 6.61 7.72 7.15
C ALA A 232 5.11 7.43 7.38
N THR A 233 4.55 6.48 6.62
CA THR A 233 3.14 6.09 6.68
C THR A 233 2.90 4.69 7.27
N ALA A 234 3.98 3.99 7.66
CA ALA A 234 3.91 2.67 8.29
C ALA A 234 3.47 2.76 9.76
N ASP A 235 2.91 1.65 10.28
CA ASP A 235 2.57 1.54 11.70
C ASP A 235 3.85 1.61 12.59
N PRO A 236 3.99 2.62 13.46
CA PRO A 236 5.19 2.77 14.28
C PRO A 236 5.39 1.62 15.28
N LEU A 237 4.35 0.83 15.55
CA LEU A 237 4.40 -0.35 16.41
C LEU A 237 4.75 -1.64 15.64
N ARG A 238 4.93 -1.57 14.34
CA ARG A 238 5.27 -2.69 13.44
C ARG A 238 4.32 -3.90 13.55
N ARG A 239 3.05 -3.64 13.89
CA ARG A 239 2.01 -4.68 13.98
C ARG A 239 1.55 -5.15 12.61
N TYR A 240 1.62 -4.28 11.62
CA TYR A 240 1.09 -4.47 10.26
C TYR A 240 2.19 -4.46 9.21
N PRO A 241 2.05 -5.27 8.17
CA PRO A 241 2.98 -5.25 7.05
C PRO A 241 2.91 -3.94 6.26
N ILE A 242 4.02 -3.59 5.60
CA ILE A 242 4.05 -2.52 4.60
C ILE A 242 3.58 -3.10 3.26
N PHE A 243 2.72 -2.36 2.53
CA PHE A 243 2.17 -2.78 1.25
C PHE A 243 3.09 -2.44 0.09
N MET A 244 3.28 -3.40 -0.80
CA MET A 244 4.17 -3.27 -1.95
C MET A 244 3.56 -3.97 -3.16
N PRO A 245 2.87 -3.27 -4.08
CA PRO A 245 2.53 -3.85 -5.37
C PRO A 245 3.79 -4.07 -6.20
N LEU A 246 3.85 -5.19 -6.90
CA LEU A 246 4.95 -5.60 -7.74
C LEU A 246 4.43 -6.15 -9.06
N HIS A 247 4.73 -5.45 -10.13
CA HIS A 247 4.45 -5.90 -11.48
C HIS A 247 5.72 -6.45 -12.15
N ARG A 248 6.90 -5.80 -11.90
CA ARG A 248 8.16 -6.07 -12.59
C ARG A 248 9.38 -5.60 -11.79
N GLY A 249 10.57 -6.08 -12.15
CA GLY A 249 11.84 -5.46 -11.72
C GLY A 249 12.37 -5.94 -10.36
N TRP A 250 12.99 -7.14 -10.32
CA TRP A 250 13.44 -7.75 -9.06
C TRP A 250 14.64 -7.10 -8.36
N PRO A 251 15.79 -6.75 -9.02
CA PRO A 251 17.03 -6.40 -8.28
C PRO A 251 16.89 -5.19 -7.35
N SER A 252 16.42 -4.06 -7.87
CA SER A 252 16.21 -2.83 -7.08
C SER A 252 15.07 -2.99 -6.09
N PHE A 253 14.05 -3.80 -6.43
CA PHE A 253 12.95 -4.12 -5.52
C PHE A 253 13.44 -4.91 -4.30
N LYS A 254 14.29 -5.92 -4.51
CA LYS A 254 14.92 -6.67 -3.42
C LYS A 254 15.69 -5.76 -2.46
N LYS A 255 16.47 -4.78 -2.96
CA LYS A 255 17.17 -3.80 -2.14
C LYS A 255 16.17 -3.01 -1.26
N ALA A 256 15.11 -2.47 -1.85
CA ALA A 256 14.09 -1.71 -1.14
C ALA A 256 13.37 -2.56 -0.08
N MET A 257 12.99 -3.80 -0.42
CA MET A 257 12.39 -4.73 0.54
C MET A 257 13.30 -5.01 1.73
N MET A 258 14.60 -5.27 1.49
CA MET A 258 15.55 -5.53 2.56
C MET A 258 15.67 -4.34 3.51
N MET A 259 15.71 -3.10 3.01
CA MET A 259 15.76 -1.91 3.87
C MET A 259 14.55 -1.80 4.80
N LEU A 260 13.34 -2.18 4.34
CA LEU A 260 12.13 -2.19 5.16
C LEU A 260 12.12 -3.38 6.15
N ILE A 261 12.61 -4.55 5.75
CA ILE A 261 12.74 -5.72 6.63
C ILE A 261 13.77 -5.44 7.73
N ASP A 262 14.89 -4.80 7.39
CA ASP A 262 15.93 -4.40 8.35
C ASP A 262 15.41 -3.33 9.32
N ALA A 263 14.42 -2.51 8.92
CA ALA A 263 13.67 -1.62 9.81
C ALA A 263 12.69 -2.34 10.75
N GLY A 264 12.58 -3.67 10.66
CA GLY A 264 11.76 -4.53 11.52
C GLY A 264 10.34 -4.81 11.00
N TYR A 265 10.02 -4.47 9.75
CA TYR A 265 8.69 -4.72 9.17
C TYR A 265 8.61 -6.07 8.49
N THR A 266 7.40 -6.60 8.41
CA THR A 266 6.97 -7.58 7.40
C THR A 266 6.39 -6.83 6.21
N LEU A 267 6.37 -7.48 5.05
CA LEU A 267 5.89 -6.85 3.81
C LEU A 267 4.73 -7.65 3.22
N ARG A 268 3.73 -6.96 2.69
CA ARG A 268 2.67 -7.56 1.89
C ARG A 268 2.90 -7.18 0.43
N VAL A 269 3.41 -8.15 -0.32
CA VAL A 269 3.77 -7.99 -1.73
C VAL A 269 2.61 -8.49 -2.58
N TYR A 270 1.92 -7.57 -3.25
CA TYR A 270 0.87 -7.90 -4.20
C TYR A 270 1.47 -8.17 -5.56
N LEU A 271 1.31 -9.41 -6.04
CA LEU A 271 1.93 -9.92 -7.25
C LEU A 271 0.93 -9.92 -8.40
N GLU A 272 1.04 -8.95 -9.28
CA GLU A 272 0.25 -8.90 -10.49
C GLU A 272 0.87 -9.76 -11.61
N GLY A 273 0.00 -10.50 -12.31
CA GLY A 273 0.41 -11.35 -13.42
C GLY A 273 0.95 -12.73 -13.03
N ASP A 274 1.61 -13.39 -13.97
CA ASP A 274 2.18 -14.73 -13.78
C ASP A 274 3.64 -14.68 -13.32
N TRP A 275 3.87 -15.10 -12.08
CA TRP A 275 5.18 -15.19 -11.44
C TRP A 275 5.80 -16.59 -11.50
N GLY A 276 5.18 -17.53 -12.26
CA GLY A 276 5.59 -18.94 -12.33
C GLY A 276 7.09 -19.17 -12.45
N PRO A 277 7.81 -18.52 -13.38
CA PRO A 277 9.25 -18.70 -13.54
C PRO A 277 10.11 -18.10 -12.40
N ASN A 278 9.52 -17.25 -11.55
CA ASN A 278 10.23 -16.36 -10.64
C ASN A 278 10.01 -16.64 -9.14
N TRP A 279 9.29 -17.71 -8.76
CA TRP A 279 9.04 -18.04 -7.35
C TRP A 279 10.32 -18.19 -6.54
N HIS A 280 11.40 -18.70 -7.13
CA HIS A 280 12.69 -18.91 -6.47
C HIS A 280 13.29 -17.63 -5.88
N HIS A 281 13.03 -16.46 -6.46
CA HIS A 281 13.49 -15.17 -5.94
C HIS A 281 12.95 -14.86 -4.53
N PHE A 282 11.74 -15.28 -4.20
CA PHE A 282 11.18 -15.03 -2.88
C PHE A 282 11.83 -15.87 -1.77
N ARG A 283 12.60 -16.91 -2.12
CA ARG A 283 13.45 -17.65 -1.18
C ARG A 283 14.76 -16.92 -0.86
N GLU A 284 15.15 -15.92 -1.65
CA GLU A 284 16.28 -15.04 -1.35
C GLU A 284 15.97 -14.05 -0.20
N MET A 285 14.69 -13.87 0.12
CA MET A 285 14.24 -13.01 1.20
C MET A 285 14.20 -13.76 2.53
N PRO A 286 14.36 -13.09 3.68
CA PRO A 286 14.25 -13.74 4.99
C PRO A 286 12.93 -14.46 5.18
N LYS A 287 12.98 -15.65 5.78
CA LYS A 287 11.81 -16.52 6.00
C LYS A 287 10.76 -15.83 6.87
N GLY A 288 9.47 -15.93 6.47
CA GLY A 288 8.33 -15.38 7.21
C GLY A 288 8.28 -13.85 7.24
N LYS A 289 8.97 -13.17 6.31
CA LYS A 289 8.95 -11.71 6.22
C LYS A 289 8.06 -11.17 5.12
N LEU A 290 7.56 -12.04 4.23
CA LEU A 290 6.66 -11.64 3.17
C LEU A 290 5.30 -12.33 3.29
N ILE A 291 4.26 -11.59 2.93
CA ILE A 291 2.98 -12.11 2.50
C ILE A 291 2.96 -11.97 0.98
N LEU A 292 2.94 -13.07 0.26
CA LEU A 292 2.79 -13.07 -1.18
C LEU A 292 1.30 -13.11 -1.53
N ASP A 293 0.77 -11.95 -1.89
CA ASP A 293 -0.64 -11.76 -2.20
C ASP A 293 -0.82 -11.93 -3.72
N ILE A 294 -1.37 -13.08 -4.11
CA ILE A 294 -1.33 -13.55 -5.50
C ILE A 294 -2.61 -13.17 -6.23
N ASP A 295 -2.44 -12.40 -7.31
CA ASP A 295 -3.53 -11.99 -8.20
C ASP A 295 -4.10 -13.16 -9.03
N GLY A 296 -5.30 -12.97 -9.56
CA GLY A 296 -6.08 -13.97 -10.29
C GLY A 296 -5.35 -14.73 -11.40
N PRO A 297 -4.48 -14.10 -12.23
CA PRO A 297 -3.69 -14.79 -13.24
C PRO A 297 -2.59 -15.70 -12.67
N GLY A 298 -2.11 -15.45 -11.45
CA GLY A 298 -1.05 -16.25 -10.81
C GLY A 298 -1.55 -17.61 -10.33
N ASP A 299 -0.71 -18.64 -10.50
CA ASP A 299 -0.99 -19.96 -9.96
C ASP A 299 -0.64 -20.02 -8.47
N ILE A 300 -1.64 -19.76 -7.62
CA ILE A 300 -1.48 -19.78 -6.16
C ILE A 300 -1.12 -21.16 -5.61
N PHE A 301 -1.50 -22.25 -6.27
CA PHE A 301 -1.16 -23.61 -5.83
C PHE A 301 0.32 -23.87 -6.09
N LYS A 302 0.81 -23.44 -7.25
CA LYS A 302 2.24 -23.50 -7.57
C LYS A 302 3.07 -22.62 -6.63
N ALA A 303 2.59 -21.43 -6.31
CA ALA A 303 3.25 -20.57 -5.33
C ALA A 303 3.36 -21.25 -3.95
N LYS A 304 2.28 -21.91 -3.47
CA LYS A 304 2.31 -22.65 -2.19
C LYS A 304 3.30 -23.80 -2.23
N GLU A 305 3.38 -24.52 -3.33
CA GLU A 305 4.34 -25.63 -3.52
C GLU A 305 5.80 -25.12 -3.50
N GLU A 306 6.09 -24.02 -4.21
CA GLU A 306 7.46 -23.53 -4.42
C GLU A 306 7.99 -22.71 -3.23
N VAL A 307 7.15 -21.93 -2.58
CA VAL A 307 7.59 -20.94 -1.55
C VAL A 307 6.73 -20.91 -0.29
N GLY A 308 5.67 -21.71 -0.19
CA GLY A 308 4.74 -21.63 0.94
C GLY A 308 5.30 -22.15 2.28
N ASP A 309 6.43 -22.87 2.28
CA ASP A 309 7.20 -23.22 3.48
C ASP A 309 8.17 -22.12 3.92
N TRP A 310 8.32 -21.08 3.10
CA TRP A 310 9.26 -19.99 3.29
C TRP A 310 8.57 -18.64 3.52
N GLN A 311 7.46 -18.36 2.82
CA GLN A 311 6.68 -17.13 2.90
C GLN A 311 5.19 -17.41 3.07
N CYS A 312 4.46 -16.51 3.71
CA CYS A 312 3.02 -16.57 3.80
C CYS A 312 2.37 -16.33 2.43
N ILE A 313 1.37 -17.14 2.08
CA ILE A 313 0.61 -17.00 0.83
C ILE A 313 -0.74 -16.36 1.13
N ALA A 314 -1.17 -15.41 0.30
CA ALA A 314 -2.50 -14.80 0.39
C ALA A 314 -3.21 -14.79 -0.97
N GLY A 315 -4.55 -14.75 -0.96
CA GLY A 315 -5.36 -14.72 -2.18
C GLY A 315 -6.18 -15.97 -2.41
N GLY A 316 -6.47 -16.22 -3.68
CA GLY A 316 -7.03 -17.47 -4.16
C GLY A 316 -8.52 -17.48 -4.44
N MET A 317 -9.29 -16.46 -4.02
CA MET A 317 -10.67 -16.27 -4.46
C MET A 317 -10.71 -15.48 -5.76
N PRO A 318 -11.12 -16.08 -6.90
CA PRO A 318 -11.23 -15.32 -8.14
C PRO A 318 -12.35 -14.28 -8.07
N ASP A 319 -12.07 -13.07 -8.53
CA ASP A 319 -13.04 -11.97 -8.60
C ASP A 319 -14.29 -12.38 -9.36
N SER A 320 -14.12 -13.09 -10.49
CA SER A 320 -15.23 -13.60 -11.29
C SER A 320 -16.16 -14.53 -10.52
N THR A 321 -15.63 -15.33 -9.57
CA THR A 321 -16.44 -16.21 -8.73
C THR A 321 -17.26 -15.39 -7.72
N LEU A 322 -16.69 -14.34 -7.14
CA LEU A 322 -17.41 -13.47 -6.21
C LEU A 322 -18.48 -12.61 -6.90
N ILE A 323 -18.21 -12.17 -8.12
CA ILE A 323 -19.11 -11.28 -8.90
C ILE A 323 -20.19 -12.06 -9.64
N LEU A 324 -19.81 -13.11 -10.39
CA LEU A 324 -20.68 -13.81 -11.34
C LEU A 324 -21.11 -15.19 -10.89
N GLY A 325 -20.37 -15.81 -9.97
CA GLY A 325 -20.64 -17.16 -9.48
C GLY A 325 -21.86 -17.26 -8.57
N THR A 326 -22.18 -18.48 -8.15
CA THR A 326 -23.19 -18.77 -7.14
C THR A 326 -22.55 -18.98 -5.77
N PRO A 327 -23.30 -18.90 -4.66
CA PRO A 327 -22.80 -19.29 -3.32
C PRO A 327 -22.19 -20.68 -3.28
N ASP A 328 -22.72 -21.64 -4.04
CA ASP A 328 -22.18 -23.00 -4.13
C ASP A 328 -20.81 -23.05 -4.83
N ASP A 329 -20.61 -22.25 -5.88
CA ASP A 329 -19.31 -22.15 -6.55
C ASP A 329 -18.27 -21.57 -5.62
N VAL A 330 -18.64 -20.53 -4.85
CA VAL A 330 -17.80 -19.92 -3.83
C VAL A 330 -17.42 -20.97 -2.76
N ARG A 331 -18.40 -21.71 -2.21
CA ARG A 331 -18.14 -22.74 -1.18
C ARG A 331 -17.21 -23.85 -1.70
N LYS A 332 -17.41 -24.32 -2.94
CA LYS A 332 -16.52 -25.32 -3.57
C LYS A 332 -15.09 -24.80 -3.69
N ARG A 333 -14.93 -23.55 -4.12
CA ARG A 333 -13.59 -22.91 -4.24
C ARG A 333 -12.92 -22.78 -2.87
N VAL A 334 -13.63 -22.27 -1.87
CA VAL A 334 -13.10 -22.12 -0.49
C VAL A 334 -12.69 -23.46 0.10
N LYS A 335 -13.54 -24.51 -0.05
CA LYS A 335 -13.21 -25.86 0.41
C LYS A 335 -11.89 -26.37 -0.18
N MET A 336 -11.67 -26.16 -1.47
CA MET A 336 -10.43 -26.53 -2.16
C MET A 336 -9.23 -25.71 -1.61
N LEU A 337 -9.38 -24.40 -1.44
CA LEU A 337 -8.32 -23.53 -0.91
C LEU A 337 -7.95 -23.94 0.53
N CYS A 338 -8.91 -24.17 1.39
CA CYS A 338 -8.69 -24.60 2.77
C CYS A 338 -7.95 -25.95 2.85
N SER A 339 -8.36 -26.93 2.03
CA SER A 339 -7.78 -28.27 2.04
C SER A 339 -6.38 -28.38 1.42
N THR A 340 -6.01 -27.43 0.56
CA THR A 340 -4.71 -27.41 -0.13
C THR A 340 -3.76 -26.36 0.41
N LEU A 341 -4.12 -25.09 0.36
CA LEU A 341 -3.24 -23.99 0.78
C LEU A 341 -3.22 -23.81 2.30
N GLY A 342 -4.38 -24.05 2.94
CA GLY A 342 -4.56 -23.88 4.37
C GLY A 342 -4.01 -25.03 5.21
N LYS A 343 -3.73 -26.21 4.63
CA LYS A 343 -3.49 -27.46 5.36
C LYS A 343 -2.48 -27.35 6.52
N ASP A 344 -1.36 -26.64 6.28
CA ASP A 344 -0.23 -26.54 7.22
C ASP A 344 -0.03 -25.11 7.75
N GLY A 345 -1.04 -24.24 7.67
CA GLY A 345 -0.93 -22.82 8.03
C GLY A 345 -0.21 -21.97 6.98
N GLY A 346 0.21 -20.77 7.37
CA GLY A 346 0.91 -19.84 6.45
C GLY A 346 0.05 -19.41 5.24
N TYR A 347 -1.27 -19.33 5.44
CA TYR A 347 -2.22 -18.96 4.38
C TYR A 347 -3.27 -17.97 4.89
N ILE A 348 -3.60 -16.99 4.06
CA ILE A 348 -4.62 -15.96 4.31
C ILE A 348 -5.56 -15.94 3.11
N ILE A 349 -6.87 -16.07 3.35
CA ILE A 349 -7.85 -15.98 2.25
C ILE A 349 -8.29 -14.53 2.02
N ASN A 350 -8.28 -14.12 0.76
CA ASN A 350 -8.86 -12.86 0.26
C ASN A 350 -9.24 -13.00 -1.22
N GLY A 351 -9.92 -12.01 -1.79
CA GLY A 351 -10.09 -11.86 -3.24
C GLY A 351 -8.96 -10.99 -3.78
N GLY A 352 -8.06 -11.50 -4.60
CA GLY A 352 -6.97 -10.76 -5.25
C GLY A 352 -6.44 -9.56 -4.42
N ASN A 353 -6.46 -8.35 -4.99
CA ASN A 353 -6.15 -7.10 -4.26
C ASN A 353 -7.27 -6.67 -3.27
N GLY A 354 -8.06 -7.59 -2.80
CA GLY A 354 -9.18 -7.35 -1.89
C GLY A 354 -10.51 -7.82 -2.47
N ILE A 355 -11.61 -7.38 -1.85
CA ILE A 355 -12.96 -7.75 -2.31
C ILE A 355 -13.35 -6.84 -3.48
N PRO A 356 -13.69 -7.39 -4.66
CA PRO A 356 -14.20 -6.59 -5.77
C PRO A 356 -15.45 -5.80 -5.38
N TYR A 357 -15.57 -4.57 -5.85
CA TYR A 357 -16.71 -3.71 -5.50
C TYR A 357 -18.08 -4.21 -6.03
N ASP A 358 -18.09 -5.04 -7.08
CA ASP A 358 -19.31 -5.66 -7.64
C ASP A 358 -19.59 -7.06 -7.04
N THR A 359 -18.88 -7.46 -5.99
CA THR A 359 -19.12 -8.72 -5.28
C THR A 359 -20.56 -8.77 -4.77
N ARG A 360 -21.24 -9.89 -5.01
CA ARG A 360 -22.56 -10.11 -4.44
C ARG A 360 -22.44 -10.38 -2.95
N PRO A 361 -23.20 -9.68 -2.09
CA PRO A 361 -23.12 -9.88 -0.64
C PRO A 361 -23.34 -11.33 -0.20
N GLU A 362 -24.25 -12.06 -0.87
CA GLU A 362 -24.49 -13.48 -0.63
C GLU A 362 -23.27 -14.37 -0.95
N ASN A 363 -22.49 -14.02 -1.99
CA ASN A 363 -21.27 -14.74 -2.34
C ASN A 363 -20.16 -14.46 -1.32
N TYR A 364 -20.05 -13.20 -0.84
CA TYR A 364 -19.10 -12.87 0.21
C TYR A 364 -19.44 -13.56 1.53
N ARG A 365 -20.74 -13.61 1.92
CA ARG A 365 -21.22 -14.38 3.08
C ARG A 365 -20.89 -15.86 2.91
N ALA A 366 -21.15 -16.44 1.74
CA ALA A 366 -20.83 -17.85 1.47
C ALA A 366 -19.33 -18.16 1.57
N MET A 367 -18.46 -17.20 1.20
CA MET A 367 -17.01 -17.34 1.39
C MET A 367 -16.66 -17.40 2.87
N ILE A 368 -17.17 -16.48 3.67
CA ILE A 368 -16.93 -16.45 5.12
C ILE A 368 -17.42 -17.74 5.78
N ASP A 369 -18.67 -18.13 5.54
CA ASP A 369 -19.27 -19.32 6.12
C ASP A 369 -18.48 -20.59 5.76
N ALA A 370 -18.00 -20.68 4.52
CA ALA A 370 -17.20 -21.81 4.09
C ALA A 370 -15.81 -21.83 4.74
N VAL A 371 -15.20 -20.68 5.02
CA VAL A 371 -13.94 -20.62 5.79
C VAL A 371 -14.18 -21.09 7.24
N LEU A 372 -15.28 -20.68 7.85
CA LEU A 372 -15.65 -21.12 9.20
C LEU A 372 -15.91 -22.63 9.28
N GLU A 373 -16.40 -23.23 8.19
CA GLU A 373 -16.68 -24.67 8.09
C GLU A 373 -15.42 -25.50 7.78
N TYR A 374 -14.61 -25.06 6.80
CA TYR A 374 -13.52 -25.88 6.25
C TYR A 374 -12.12 -25.39 6.64
N GLY A 375 -12.00 -24.17 7.14
CA GLY A 375 -10.70 -23.53 7.44
C GLY A 375 -10.32 -23.54 8.92
N ARG A 376 -11.04 -24.27 9.77
CA ARG A 376 -10.77 -24.40 11.21
C ARG A 376 -9.65 -25.40 11.47
N TYR A 377 -8.73 -25.04 12.38
CA TYR A 377 -7.64 -25.93 12.79
C TYR A 377 -7.81 -26.41 14.25
N LYS A 378 -8.19 -25.49 15.16
CA LYS A 378 -8.29 -25.71 16.60
C LYS A 378 -9.21 -24.65 17.23
N ASP A 379 -9.49 -24.82 18.53
CA ASP A 379 -10.41 -23.90 19.22
C ASP A 379 -9.73 -22.63 19.77
N THR A 380 -8.40 -22.62 19.91
CA THR A 380 -7.65 -21.53 20.54
C THR A 380 -6.50 -21.04 19.67
N ILE A 381 -6.09 -19.79 19.86
CA ILE A 381 -4.93 -19.19 19.21
C ILE A 381 -3.76 -19.23 20.18
N ASP A 382 -2.73 -20.04 19.88
CA ASP A 382 -1.51 -20.11 20.67
C ASP A 382 -0.44 -19.18 20.09
N PHE A 383 -0.78 -17.90 20.00
CA PHE A 383 0.13 -16.86 19.44
C PHE A 383 -0.16 -15.53 20.11
N GLU A 384 0.86 -14.91 20.67
CA GLU A 384 0.75 -13.54 21.19
C GLU A 384 1.14 -12.54 20.12
N PRO A 385 0.30 -11.49 19.86
CA PRO A 385 0.61 -10.46 18.90
C PRO A 385 1.92 -9.75 19.19
N GLN A 386 2.76 -9.64 18.18
CA GLN A 386 4.03 -8.92 18.27
C GLN A 386 3.81 -7.42 18.10
N ILE A 387 4.36 -6.64 19.02
CA ILE A 387 4.32 -5.18 19.02
C ILE A 387 5.73 -4.69 19.28
N ASN A 388 6.35 -4.09 18.27
CA ASN A 388 7.75 -3.65 18.31
C ASN A 388 7.85 -2.14 18.08
N PRO A 389 7.77 -1.31 19.16
CA PRO A 389 7.79 0.15 19.01
C PRO A 389 9.15 0.71 18.55
N ASN A 390 10.23 -0.03 18.80
CA ASN A 390 11.57 0.38 18.43
C ASN A 390 12.07 -0.38 17.20
N PRO A 391 12.85 0.26 16.32
CA PRO A 391 13.54 -0.45 15.26
C PRO A 391 14.57 -1.42 15.85
N PRO A 392 15.03 -2.42 15.07
CA PRO A 392 16.12 -3.30 15.47
C PRO A 392 17.37 -2.49 15.87
N GLU A 393 18.17 -3.05 16.80
CA GLU A 393 19.41 -2.42 17.26
C GLU A 393 20.38 -2.20 16.10
N GLY A 394 20.96 -1.02 16.02
CA GLY A 394 21.90 -0.64 14.95
C GLY A 394 21.25 -0.27 13.62
N TRP A 395 19.92 -0.29 13.52
CA TRP A 395 19.26 0.18 12.31
C TRP A 395 19.28 1.71 12.21
N GLU A 396 19.68 2.20 11.05
CA GLU A 396 19.63 3.62 10.69
C GLU A 396 18.67 3.85 9.54
N PRO A 397 17.85 4.92 9.57
CA PRO A 397 16.96 5.25 8.46
C PRO A 397 17.77 5.61 7.21
N PRO A 398 17.23 5.35 6.02
CA PRO A 398 17.85 5.82 4.78
C PRO A 398 18.08 7.34 4.79
N PRO A 399 19.09 7.84 4.05
CA PRO A 399 19.29 9.28 3.88
C PRO A 399 17.99 9.96 3.44
N LYS A 400 17.69 11.10 4.05
CA LYS A 400 16.51 11.89 3.70
C LYS A 400 16.87 12.89 2.64
N THR A 401 16.08 12.94 1.58
CA THR A 401 16.22 13.96 0.55
C THR A 401 15.63 15.28 1.01
N VAL A 402 16.32 16.36 0.71
CA VAL A 402 15.91 17.75 0.96
C VAL A 402 15.95 18.52 -0.35
N ILE A 403 15.02 19.46 -0.54
CA ILE A 403 14.96 20.29 -1.76
C ILE A 403 16.03 21.37 -1.69
N THR A 404 16.12 22.06 -0.55
CA THR A 404 17.13 23.09 -0.29
C THR A 404 18.13 22.60 0.75
N PRO A 405 19.37 22.23 0.36
CA PRO A 405 20.39 21.77 1.30
C PRO A 405 20.68 22.78 2.41
N TRP A 406 21.06 22.29 3.58
CA TRP A 406 21.36 23.13 4.75
C TRP A 406 22.40 24.20 4.44
N GLU A 407 23.44 23.87 3.68
CA GLU A 407 24.53 24.77 3.34
C GLU A 407 24.06 25.98 2.51
N VAL A 408 22.98 25.81 1.73
CA VAL A 408 22.33 26.93 1.02
C VAL A 408 21.51 27.75 2.00
N LYS A 409 20.72 27.10 2.87
CA LYS A 409 19.91 27.78 3.87
C LYS A 409 20.73 28.55 4.89
N LEU A 410 21.86 27.99 5.33
CA LEU A 410 22.79 28.65 6.25
C LEU A 410 23.32 29.98 5.71
N LYS A 411 23.62 30.02 4.40
CA LYS A 411 24.07 31.28 3.76
C LYS A 411 22.98 32.35 3.77
N GLU A 412 21.70 31.96 3.66
CA GLU A 412 20.57 32.89 3.74
C GLU A 412 20.36 33.41 5.17
N LEU A 413 20.55 32.53 6.18
CA LEU A 413 20.36 32.88 7.59
C LEU A 413 21.51 33.78 8.13
N GLY A 414 22.71 33.65 7.58
CA GLY A 414 23.90 34.33 8.08
C GLY A 414 24.42 33.71 9.39
N ASP A 415 25.03 34.58 10.23
CA ASP A 415 25.64 34.12 11.48
C ASP A 415 24.59 33.63 12.49
N ILE A 416 24.74 32.37 12.96
CA ILE A 416 23.89 31.77 13.99
C ILE A 416 24.54 31.98 15.35
N THR A 417 23.81 32.60 16.27
CA THR A 417 24.30 32.89 17.64
C THR A 417 24.01 31.81 18.66
N GLY A 418 23.20 30.82 18.28
CA GLY A 418 22.79 29.69 19.13
C GLY A 418 23.32 28.36 18.63
N ASP A 419 22.63 27.27 19.02
CA ASP A 419 22.95 25.92 18.57
C ASP A 419 22.46 25.72 17.11
N GLU A 420 23.40 25.71 16.18
CA GLU A 420 23.14 25.52 14.76
C GLU A 420 22.45 24.18 14.48
N GLN A 421 22.79 23.11 15.24
CA GLN A 421 22.24 21.78 15.01
C GLN A 421 20.73 21.72 15.28
N ILE A 422 20.24 22.49 16.25
CA ILE A 422 18.79 22.58 16.51
C ILE A 422 18.07 23.21 15.34
N ILE A 423 18.62 24.29 14.77
CA ILE A 423 18.06 25.00 13.64
C ILE A 423 18.09 24.15 12.37
N ARG A 424 19.23 23.50 12.11
CA ARG A 424 19.43 22.56 11.02
C ARG A 424 18.42 21.40 11.07
N SER A 425 18.28 20.76 12.23
CA SER A 425 17.33 19.66 12.41
C SER A 425 15.88 20.08 12.12
N GLY A 426 15.49 21.29 12.53
CA GLY A 426 14.16 21.84 12.23
C GLY A 426 13.96 22.08 10.74
N TRP A 427 14.96 22.66 10.07
CA TRP A 427 14.94 22.93 8.63
C TRP A 427 14.85 21.62 7.81
N GLU A 428 15.77 20.69 8.04
CA GLU A 428 15.81 19.42 7.31
C GLU A 428 14.53 18.59 7.50
N LYS A 429 13.91 18.69 8.69
CA LYS A 429 12.60 18.03 8.93
C LYS A 429 11.49 18.61 8.05
N LEU A 430 11.43 19.94 7.91
CA LEU A 430 10.42 20.60 7.06
C LEU A 430 10.66 20.31 5.58
N GLU A 431 11.91 20.38 5.14
CA GLU A 431 12.31 20.05 3.77
C GLU A 431 11.94 18.62 3.39
N HIS A 432 12.24 17.68 4.27
CA HIS A 432 11.90 16.27 4.08
C HIS A 432 10.37 16.04 4.02
N MET A 433 9.61 16.71 4.89
CA MET A 433 8.14 16.61 4.86
C MET A 433 7.58 17.18 3.54
N ALA A 434 8.11 18.33 3.07
CA ALA A 434 7.70 18.92 1.81
C ALA A 434 8.04 18.01 0.62
N PHE A 435 9.23 17.43 0.61
CA PHE A 435 9.65 16.49 -0.42
C PHE A 435 8.76 15.23 -0.44
N ASN A 436 8.54 14.59 0.70
CA ASN A 436 7.66 13.44 0.79
C ASN A 436 6.25 13.76 0.31
N TRP A 437 5.70 14.92 0.68
CA TRP A 437 4.40 15.34 0.19
C TRP A 437 4.37 15.43 -1.34
N LEU A 438 5.40 16.02 -1.96
CA LEU A 438 5.49 16.15 -3.41
C LEU A 438 5.66 14.77 -4.10
N CYS A 439 6.42 13.86 -3.50
CA CYS A 439 6.70 12.55 -4.09
C CYS A 439 5.57 11.54 -3.90
N THR A 440 4.80 11.63 -2.81
CA THR A 440 3.70 10.70 -2.51
C THR A 440 2.61 10.72 -3.60
N TRP A 441 2.57 11.73 -4.44
CA TRP A 441 1.51 11.96 -5.44
C TRP A 441 1.90 11.62 -6.88
N LEU A 442 3.02 10.98 -7.08
CA LEU A 442 3.40 10.50 -8.41
C LEU A 442 2.67 9.19 -8.82
N TRP A 443 1.76 8.74 -8.00
CA TRP A 443 0.97 7.49 -8.13
C TRP A 443 -0.50 7.71 -8.30
#